data_7a5eeefe73bdc8b36d341e1a47c8d645
#
_entry.id   7a5eeefe73bdc8b36d341e1a47c8d645
#
_cell.length_a   1.000
_cell.length_b   1.000
_cell.length_c   1.000
_cell.angle_alpha   90.00
_cell.angle_beta   90.00
_cell.angle_gamma   90.00
#
_symmetry.space_group_name_H-M   'P 1'
#
loop_
_entity.id
_entity.type
_entity.pdbx_description
1 polymer ?
#
loop_
_entity_poly.entity_id
_entity_poly.type
_entity_poly.pdbx_seq_one_letter_code
_entity_poly.pdbx_strand_id
1 'polypeptide(L)'
;MRKKRGQAAIEYVILVGTLMVFLIPVVYYALNESSYRVKMNQIDNAVKRVAKVADVVYALGPGAQDVVVVTIPYGVLSSGVGNYSINLKVSALGGNSDYGFKTVGNVTGSLPILPGTYRILIKHLADNVVNVSVKP
;
A
#
# COMPACT_ATOMS: atom_id res chain seq x y z
N MET A 1 -45.14 -30.96 30.70
CA MET A 1 -44.94 -30.04 29.58
C MET A 1 -43.80 -29.01 29.81
N ARG A 2 -43.52 -28.58 31.00
CA ARG A 2 -42.41 -27.61 31.28
C ARG A 2 -40.98 -28.10 30.94
N LYS A 3 -40.71 -29.41 31.11
CA LYS A 3 -39.36 -29.98 30.84
C LYS A 3 -38.95 -29.91 29.35
N LYS A 4 -39.87 -30.10 28.43
CA LYS A 4 -39.58 -30.07 27.00
C LYS A 4 -39.20 -28.66 26.47
N ARG A 5 -39.77 -27.62 27.08
CA ARG A 5 -39.44 -26.19 26.69
C ARG A 5 -38.06 -25.77 27.13
N GLY A 6 -37.61 -26.26 28.32
CA GLY A 6 -36.25 -26.00 28.81
C GLY A 6 -35.18 -26.71 28.00
N GLN A 7 -35.44 -27.91 27.55
CA GLN A 7 -34.54 -28.70 26.71
C GLN A 7 -34.30 -28.05 25.35
N ALA A 8 -35.37 -27.59 24.68
CA ALA A 8 -35.27 -26.90 23.40
C ALA A 8 -34.50 -25.58 23.52
N ALA A 9 -34.64 -24.85 24.64
CA ALA A 9 -33.86 -23.63 24.88
C ALA A 9 -32.37 -23.90 25.04
N ILE A 10 -31.99 -24.96 25.75
CA ILE A 10 -30.58 -25.37 25.92
C ILE A 10 -29.98 -25.81 24.58
N GLU A 11 -30.69 -26.60 23.81
CA GLU A 11 -30.26 -27.01 22.46
C GLU A 11 -30.00 -25.83 21.55
N TYR A 12 -30.88 -24.82 21.58
CA TYR A 12 -30.71 -23.59 20.83
C TYR A 12 -29.50 -22.77 21.26
N VAL A 13 -29.25 -22.64 22.56
CA VAL A 13 -28.07 -21.93 23.09
C VAL A 13 -26.78 -22.64 22.70
N ILE A 14 -26.75 -23.99 22.76
CA ILE A 14 -25.60 -24.77 22.31
C ILE A 14 -25.36 -24.58 20.82
N LEU A 15 -26.40 -24.61 20.00
CA LEU A 15 -26.30 -24.42 18.57
C LEU A 15 -25.77 -23.03 18.22
N VAL A 16 -26.30 -21.97 18.83
CA VAL A 16 -25.82 -20.59 18.64
C VAL A 16 -24.40 -20.43 19.14
N GLY A 17 -24.06 -21.00 20.30
CA GLY A 17 -22.70 -20.99 20.84
C GLY A 17 -21.69 -21.66 19.91
N THR A 18 -22.03 -22.82 19.38
CA THR A 18 -21.20 -23.53 18.41
C THR A 18 -21.01 -22.72 17.13
N LEU A 19 -22.08 -22.11 16.61
CA LEU A 19 -22.01 -21.26 15.44
C LEU A 19 -21.05 -20.07 15.67
N MET A 20 -21.12 -19.44 16.84
CA MET A 20 -20.23 -18.31 17.20
C MET A 20 -18.76 -18.73 17.25
N VAL A 21 -18.44 -19.91 17.79
CA VAL A 21 -17.08 -20.43 17.82
C VAL A 21 -16.47 -20.57 16.42
N PHE A 22 -17.26 -20.95 15.41
CA PHE A 22 -16.81 -21.02 14.04
C PHE A 22 -16.78 -19.64 13.34
N LEU A 23 -17.69 -18.72 13.68
CA LEU A 23 -17.75 -17.40 13.07
C LEU A 23 -16.57 -16.51 13.48
N ILE A 24 -16.15 -16.54 14.72
CA ILE A 24 -15.08 -15.68 15.25
C ILE A 24 -13.78 -15.81 14.44
N PRO A 25 -13.21 -17.01 14.21
CA PRO A 25 -11.99 -17.15 13.44
C PRO A 25 -12.15 -16.73 11.97
N VAL A 26 -13.31 -16.95 11.37
CA VAL A 26 -13.60 -16.56 9.98
C VAL A 26 -13.60 -15.03 9.85
N VAL A 27 -14.28 -14.32 10.75
CA VAL A 27 -14.31 -12.85 10.78
C VAL A 27 -12.91 -12.29 11.04
N TYR A 28 -12.18 -12.86 12.00
CA TYR A 28 -10.81 -12.44 12.29
C TYR A 28 -9.89 -12.57 11.06
N TYR A 29 -9.97 -13.69 10.35
CA TYR A 29 -9.20 -13.91 9.13
C TYR A 29 -9.57 -12.91 8.04
N ALA A 30 -10.87 -12.67 7.82
CA ALA A 30 -11.35 -11.73 6.82
C ALA A 30 -10.89 -10.28 7.09
N LEU A 31 -10.87 -9.85 8.36
CA LEU A 31 -10.39 -8.52 8.74
C LEU A 31 -8.89 -8.35 8.51
N ASN A 32 -8.09 -9.36 8.84
CA ASN A 32 -6.65 -9.33 8.60
C ASN A 32 -6.32 -9.26 7.10
N GLU A 33 -6.98 -10.06 6.28
CA GLU A 33 -6.81 -10.08 4.83
C GLU A 33 -7.20 -8.74 4.21
N SER A 34 -8.30 -8.13 4.65
CA SER A 34 -8.75 -6.81 4.18
C SER A 34 -7.73 -5.72 4.49
N SER A 35 -7.19 -5.69 5.70
CA SER A 35 -6.18 -4.72 6.12
C SER A 35 -4.89 -4.83 5.28
N TYR A 36 -4.48 -6.06 4.98
CA TYR A 36 -3.33 -6.32 4.13
C TYR A 36 -3.53 -5.79 2.70
N ARG A 37 -4.67 -6.09 2.08
CA ARG A 37 -5.00 -5.62 0.73
C ARG A 37 -5.04 -4.10 0.62
N VAL A 38 -5.58 -3.42 1.62
CA VAL A 38 -5.60 -1.95 1.66
C VAL A 38 -4.18 -1.38 1.66
N LYS A 39 -3.27 -1.93 2.48
CA LYS A 39 -1.86 -1.51 2.51
C LYS A 39 -1.17 -1.70 1.15
N MET A 40 -1.35 -2.87 0.52
CA MET A 40 -0.75 -3.16 -0.77
C MET A 40 -1.25 -2.23 -1.86
N ASN A 41 -2.55 -1.93 -1.89
CA ASN A 41 -3.13 -0.97 -2.81
C ASN A 41 -2.61 0.46 -2.59
N GLN A 42 -2.37 0.87 -1.36
CA GLN A 42 -1.78 2.18 -1.06
C GLN A 42 -0.36 2.29 -1.61
N ILE A 43 0.46 1.26 -1.47
CA ILE A 43 1.83 1.22 -1.97
C ILE A 43 1.85 1.23 -3.50
N ASP A 44 1.06 0.38 -4.13
CA ASP A 44 0.94 0.33 -5.59
C ASP A 44 0.48 1.67 -6.16
N ASN A 45 -0.51 2.30 -5.55
CA ASN A 45 -0.98 3.63 -5.93
C ASN A 45 0.08 4.72 -5.72
N ALA A 46 0.86 4.67 -4.64
CA ALA A 46 1.92 5.62 -4.37
C ALA A 46 3.00 5.56 -5.46
N VAL A 47 3.50 4.35 -5.75
CA VAL A 47 4.52 4.13 -6.78
C VAL A 47 4.01 4.55 -8.16
N LYS A 48 2.80 4.14 -8.54
CA LYS A 48 2.19 4.50 -9.83
C LYS A 48 1.98 6.00 -10.00
N ARG A 49 1.55 6.70 -8.95
CA ARG A 49 1.36 8.16 -9.00
C ARG A 49 2.68 8.88 -9.23
N VAL A 50 3.71 8.53 -8.47
CA VAL A 50 5.04 9.13 -8.62
C VAL A 50 5.59 8.84 -10.02
N ALA A 51 5.51 7.62 -10.50
CA ALA A 51 5.98 7.23 -11.82
C ALA A 51 5.26 7.97 -12.95
N LYS A 52 3.93 8.09 -12.88
CA LYS A 52 3.15 8.82 -13.88
C LYS A 52 3.48 10.31 -13.91
N VAL A 53 3.64 10.94 -12.75
CA VAL A 53 4.03 12.35 -12.68
C VAL A 53 5.47 12.53 -13.16
N ALA A 54 6.37 11.59 -12.88
CA ALA A 54 7.73 11.61 -13.42
C ALA A 54 7.73 11.53 -14.95
N ASP A 55 6.88 10.72 -15.56
CA ASP A 55 6.74 10.62 -17.02
C ASP A 55 6.18 11.91 -17.62
N VAL A 56 5.21 12.54 -16.99
CA VAL A 56 4.66 13.84 -17.42
C VAL A 56 5.73 14.92 -17.33
N VAL A 57 6.44 15.03 -16.23
CA VAL A 57 7.50 16.00 -16.03
C VAL A 57 8.65 15.78 -17.01
N TYR A 58 8.97 14.52 -17.32
CA TYR A 58 9.94 14.16 -18.35
C TYR A 58 9.50 14.64 -19.75
N ALA A 59 8.23 14.40 -20.10
CA ALA A 59 7.67 14.82 -21.39
C ALA A 59 7.60 16.35 -21.57
N LEU A 60 7.44 17.10 -20.48
CA LEU A 60 7.43 18.56 -20.51
C LEU A 60 8.81 19.19 -20.72
N GLY A 61 9.88 18.45 -20.49
CA GLY A 61 11.24 18.88 -20.75
C GLY A 61 11.97 19.49 -19.53
N PRO A 62 13.25 19.85 -19.72
CA PRO A 62 14.10 20.37 -18.67
C PRO A 62 13.52 21.63 -17.99
N GLY A 63 13.57 21.65 -16.68
CA GLY A 63 13.01 22.73 -15.86
C GLY A 63 11.56 22.52 -15.42
N ALA A 64 10.84 21.56 -16.01
CA ALA A 64 9.51 21.17 -15.55
C ALA A 64 9.57 20.57 -14.13
N GLN A 65 8.57 20.88 -13.34
CA GLN A 65 8.44 20.32 -11.99
C GLN A 65 6.97 20.19 -11.59
N ASP A 66 6.69 19.21 -10.77
CA ASP A 66 5.36 18.98 -10.20
C ASP A 66 5.48 18.41 -8.79
N VAL A 67 4.41 18.50 -8.03
CA VAL A 67 4.33 17.99 -6.66
C VAL A 67 3.19 17.02 -6.54
N VAL A 68 3.50 15.79 -6.14
CA VAL A 68 2.50 14.75 -5.90
C VAL A 68 2.43 14.40 -4.42
N VAL A 69 1.22 14.23 -3.92
CA VAL A 69 0.98 13.79 -2.54
C VAL A 69 0.81 12.27 -2.54
N VAL A 70 1.61 11.59 -1.73
CA VAL A 70 1.55 10.15 -1.56
C VAL A 70 1.48 9.77 -0.09
N THR A 71 0.78 8.70 0.20
CA THR A 71 0.69 8.12 1.54
C THR A 71 1.46 6.81 1.56
N ILE A 72 2.44 6.75 2.46
CA ILE A 72 3.26 5.56 2.70
C ILE A 72 2.69 4.84 3.93
N PRO A 73 2.23 3.59 3.81
CA PRO A 73 1.75 2.81 4.94
C PRO A 73 2.91 2.20 5.75
N TYR A 74 2.57 1.62 6.88
CA TYR A 74 3.53 0.83 7.67
C TYR A 74 4.01 -0.41 6.91
N GLY A 75 5.29 -0.79 7.13
CA GLY A 75 5.87 -2.02 6.61
C GLY A 75 6.70 -1.86 5.34
N VAL A 76 6.97 -0.63 4.90
CA VAL A 76 7.95 -0.36 3.85
C VAL A 76 9.36 -0.54 4.41
N LEU A 77 10.16 -1.37 3.77
CA LEU A 77 11.52 -1.73 4.20
C LEU A 77 12.58 -0.88 3.50
N SER A 78 12.39 -0.63 2.23
CA SER A 78 13.30 0.16 1.43
C SER A 78 12.61 0.79 0.23
N SER A 79 13.20 1.85 -0.29
CA SER A 79 12.79 2.48 -1.55
C SER A 79 13.96 2.49 -2.52
N GLY A 80 13.67 2.29 -3.80
CA GLY A 80 14.63 2.41 -4.88
C GLY A 80 14.08 3.36 -5.95
N VAL A 81 14.83 4.38 -6.30
CA VAL A 81 14.52 5.29 -7.40
C VAL A 81 15.76 5.35 -8.30
N GLY A 82 15.65 4.85 -9.50
CA GLY A 82 16.76 4.83 -10.45
C GLY A 82 16.54 3.84 -11.60
N ASN A 83 17.39 3.94 -12.62
CA ASN A 83 17.40 3.01 -13.76
C ASN A 83 16.03 2.83 -14.42
N TYR A 84 15.33 3.93 -14.70
CA TYR A 84 13.99 3.91 -15.31
C TYR A 84 12.93 3.19 -14.49
N SER A 85 13.10 3.14 -13.17
CA SER A 85 12.13 2.49 -12.29
C SER A 85 12.04 3.13 -10.92
N ILE A 86 10.88 3.00 -10.31
CA ILE A 86 10.60 3.41 -8.93
C ILE A 86 10.06 2.18 -8.21
N ASN A 87 10.71 1.77 -7.13
CA ASN A 87 10.39 0.56 -6.40
C ASN A 87 10.20 0.84 -4.91
N LEU A 88 9.26 0.16 -4.30
CA LEU A 88 9.09 0.08 -2.85
C LEU A 88 9.08 -1.38 -2.42
N LYS A 89 9.98 -1.73 -1.50
CA LYS A 89 10.03 -3.05 -0.90
C LYS A 89 9.26 -3.08 0.40
N VAL A 90 8.40 -4.05 0.56
CA VAL A 90 7.45 -4.13 1.67
C VAL A 90 7.52 -5.47 2.33
N SER A 91 7.39 -5.48 3.65
CA SER A 91 7.18 -6.72 4.41
C SER A 91 5.75 -7.23 4.17
N ALA A 92 5.64 -8.45 3.67
CA ALA A 92 4.38 -9.14 3.39
C ALA A 92 4.24 -10.39 4.26
N LEU A 93 3.03 -10.92 4.37
CA LEU A 93 2.76 -12.22 5.00
C LEU A 93 3.52 -13.32 4.23
N GLY A 94 4.57 -13.86 4.88
CA GLY A 94 5.37 -14.92 4.28
C GLY A 94 6.62 -14.49 3.53
N GLY A 95 6.98 -13.20 3.52
CA GLY A 95 8.19 -12.70 2.87
C GLY A 95 8.19 -11.22 2.56
N ASN A 96 9.06 -10.82 1.65
CA ASN A 96 9.13 -9.45 1.15
C ASN A 96 8.55 -9.39 -0.26
N SER A 97 7.80 -8.34 -0.55
CA SER A 97 7.26 -8.05 -1.89
C SER A 97 7.83 -6.74 -2.41
N ASP A 98 8.22 -6.73 -3.68
CA ASP A 98 8.69 -5.53 -4.36
C ASP A 98 7.57 -4.99 -5.27
N TYR A 99 7.20 -3.73 -5.03
CA TYR A 99 6.26 -2.99 -5.87
C TYR A 99 7.03 -1.96 -6.68
N GLY A 100 7.08 -2.17 -7.98
CA GLY A 100 7.83 -1.30 -8.88
C GLY A 100 7.01 -0.89 -10.09
N PHE A 101 7.31 0.30 -10.61
CA PHE A 101 6.77 0.80 -11.87
C PHE A 101 7.89 1.39 -12.72
N LYS A 102 7.87 1.04 -13.99
CA LYS A 102 8.86 1.58 -14.96
C LYS A 102 8.45 2.98 -15.39
N THR A 103 9.44 3.83 -15.57
CA THR A 103 9.30 5.20 -16.08
C THR A 103 9.90 5.30 -17.48
N VAL A 104 9.40 6.22 -18.28
CA VAL A 104 9.91 6.50 -19.62
C VAL A 104 11.28 7.19 -19.55
N GLY A 105 11.41 8.16 -18.63
CA GLY A 105 12.66 8.86 -18.37
C GLY A 105 13.52 8.20 -17.31
N ASN A 106 14.82 8.47 -17.33
CA ASN A 106 15.68 8.08 -16.23
C ASN A 106 15.31 8.88 -14.98
N VAL A 107 15.15 8.18 -13.86
CA VAL A 107 14.77 8.77 -12.58
C VAL A 107 15.90 8.62 -11.57
N THR A 108 16.03 9.57 -10.67
CA THR A 108 16.98 9.55 -9.55
C THR A 108 16.33 10.15 -8.31
N GLY A 109 16.87 9.82 -7.15
CA GLY A 109 16.38 10.36 -5.89
C GLY A 109 15.99 9.28 -4.89
N SER A 110 15.04 9.59 -4.04
CA SER A 110 14.56 8.66 -3.01
C SER A 110 13.11 8.95 -2.63
N LEU A 111 12.40 7.91 -2.23
CA LEU A 111 11.09 8.01 -1.59
C LEU A 111 11.22 7.76 -0.09
N PRO A 112 10.36 8.37 0.74
CA PRO A 112 10.34 8.12 2.17
C PRO A 112 9.90 6.67 2.44
N ILE A 113 10.49 6.06 3.46
CA ILE A 113 10.15 4.72 3.93
C ILE A 113 9.32 4.72 5.21
N LEU A 114 9.33 5.83 5.94
CA LEU A 114 8.53 5.97 7.15
C LEU A 114 7.05 6.16 6.81
N PRO A 115 6.15 5.60 7.61
CA PRO A 115 4.71 5.80 7.38
C PRO A 115 4.31 7.26 7.55
N GLY A 116 3.46 7.73 6.65
CA GLY A 116 2.99 9.11 6.66
C GLY A 116 2.55 9.59 5.28
N THR A 117 2.05 10.81 5.25
CA THR A 117 1.69 11.48 3.99
C THR A 117 2.77 12.51 3.64
N TYR A 118 3.31 12.38 2.46
CA TYR A 118 4.43 13.19 1.98
C TYR A 118 4.08 13.91 0.69
N ARG A 119 4.66 15.09 0.54
CA ARG A 119 4.69 15.82 -0.73
C ARG A 119 6.00 15.48 -1.43
N ILE A 120 5.92 14.88 -2.58
CA ILE A 120 7.07 14.52 -3.39
C ILE A 120 7.22 15.53 -4.50
N LEU A 121 8.36 16.21 -4.53
CA LEU A 121 8.75 17.10 -5.61
C LEU A 121 9.43 16.28 -6.70
N ILE A 122 8.92 16.40 -7.91
CA ILE A 122 9.44 15.75 -9.09
C ILE A 122 9.89 16.84 -10.04
N LYS A 123 11.17 16.87 -10.40
CA LYS A 123 11.78 17.92 -11.22
C LYS A 123 12.62 17.31 -12.34
N HIS A 124 12.43 17.78 -13.56
CA HIS A 124 13.29 17.42 -14.69
C HIS A 124 14.57 18.26 -14.67
N LEU A 125 15.70 17.59 -14.54
CA LEU A 125 17.03 18.20 -14.58
C LEU A 125 17.53 18.33 -16.02
N ALA A 126 18.60 19.13 -16.22
CA ALA A 126 19.14 19.41 -17.53
C ALA A 126 19.68 18.18 -18.30
N ASP A 127 20.08 17.12 -17.57
CA ASP A 127 20.70 15.93 -18.14
C ASP A 127 19.70 14.82 -18.51
N ASN A 128 18.47 15.15 -18.86
CA ASN A 128 17.41 14.17 -19.16
C ASN A 128 17.10 13.24 -17.99
N VAL A 129 17.31 13.68 -16.79
CA VAL A 129 17.05 12.93 -15.55
C VAL A 129 15.96 13.62 -14.76
N VAL A 130 15.01 12.85 -14.29
CA VAL A 130 13.96 13.32 -13.39
C VAL A 130 14.34 13.03 -11.94
N ASN A 131 14.45 14.08 -11.15
CA ASN A 131 14.76 13.96 -9.72
C ASN A 131 13.47 13.85 -8.91
N VAL A 132 13.45 12.87 -8.01
CA VAL A 132 12.35 12.60 -7.09
C VAL A 132 12.85 12.85 -5.66
N SER A 133 12.27 13.82 -4.99
CA SER A 133 12.67 14.18 -3.63
C SER A 133 11.48 14.56 -2.76
N VAL A 134 11.62 14.39 -1.44
CA VAL A 134 10.59 14.85 -0.50
C VAL A 134 10.63 16.37 -0.44
N LYS A 135 9.49 17.02 -0.65
CA LYS A 135 9.37 18.46 -0.47
C LYS A 135 9.30 18.78 1.02
N PRO A 136 10.20 19.62 1.53
CA PRO A 136 10.13 20.07 2.93
C PRO A 136 8.88 20.89 3.22
#